data_0572b23a52b00e9988d4ddefc00c7991
#
_entry.id   0572b23a52b00e9988d4ddefc00c7991
#
_cell.length_a   1.000
_cell.length_b   1.000
_cell.length_c   1.000
_cell.angle_alpha   90.00
_cell.angle_beta   90.00
_cell.angle_gamma   90.00
#
_symmetry.space_group_name_H-M   'P 1'
#
loop_
_entity.id
_entity.type
_entity.pdbx_description
1 polymer ?
#
loop_
_entity_poly.entity_id
_entity_poly.type
_entity_poly.pdbx_seq_one_letter_code
_entity_poly.pdbx_strand_id
1 'polypeptide(L)'
;GIDPGYRTGCKVVCLDSHGMLLHNETIYPHPPRGEYARSSIKVRTLCEQYKIEAIAIGNGTAGRETEELVRDLHLKDVAVFLVSEDGASVYSASKTAREEFPDYDVTVRGAVSIGRRLADPLAELVKIDPKAIGVGQYQHDVDQGALKKTLDRTVELCVNTVGVNLNTAGTHLLTYVAGLGPVLAKNIVDYRTQHGAFANRRQLLDVPRLGQKAFEQCAGFLRIAGGDNPLDNTAVHPERYKLVSAMAADAGCTVQQFIGSAEARGKVDLQRYCSADVGLPTLNDIMAELDKPGRDPRGTAKEFAFAESVHSIEDLEEGMVLPGVVTNITNFGCFVDLGIKVKGLVHVSQIADRYVKDPAQVVKLRQQVNVRVLEIDEERGRVALSMKGVEQGAAC
;
A
#
# COMPACT_ATOMS: atom_id res chain seq x y z
N GLY A 1 13.44 -7.55 0.70
CA GLY A 1 13.55 -6.16 1.19
C GLY A 1 14.99 -5.73 1.35
N ILE A 2 15.29 -4.53 0.91
CA ILE A 2 16.63 -3.94 1.09
C ILE A 2 16.47 -2.60 1.81
N ASP A 3 17.16 -2.46 2.95
CA ASP A 3 17.31 -1.20 3.68
C ASP A 3 18.71 -0.63 3.34
N PRO A 4 18.80 0.42 2.49
CA PRO A 4 20.05 0.94 1.99
C PRO A 4 20.85 1.68 3.06
N GLY A 5 22.18 1.69 2.93
CA GLY A 5 23.04 2.48 3.81
C GLY A 5 24.49 2.46 3.39
N TYR A 6 25.15 3.64 3.43
CA TYR A 6 26.56 3.76 3.07
C TYR A 6 27.50 3.14 4.11
N ARG A 7 27.42 3.60 5.35
CA ARG A 7 28.39 3.20 6.41
C ARG A 7 28.10 1.82 6.98
N THR A 8 26.83 1.57 7.28
CA THR A 8 26.39 0.34 7.94
C THR A 8 26.17 -0.80 6.95
N GLY A 9 26.28 -0.54 5.65
CA GLY A 9 25.94 -1.43 4.56
C GLY A 9 24.42 -1.53 4.35
N CYS A 10 24.03 -2.14 3.23
CA CYS A 10 22.63 -2.40 2.89
C CYS A 10 22.19 -3.70 3.56
N LYS A 11 21.09 -3.66 4.31
CA LYS A 11 20.49 -4.85 4.95
C LYS A 11 19.55 -5.50 3.95
N VAL A 12 19.84 -6.75 3.61
CA VAL A 12 19.04 -7.54 2.67
C VAL A 12 18.29 -8.61 3.44
N VAL A 13 17.00 -8.72 3.21
CA VAL A 13 16.14 -9.77 3.78
C VAL A 13 15.37 -10.47 2.67
N CYS A 14 15.24 -11.79 2.78
CA CYS A 14 14.36 -12.59 1.94
C CYS A 14 13.10 -12.93 2.74
N LEU A 15 11.94 -12.68 2.16
CA LEU A 15 10.64 -12.92 2.78
C LEU A 15 9.85 -13.91 1.92
N ASP A 16 9.01 -14.71 2.56
CA ASP A 16 8.01 -15.51 1.84
C ASP A 16 6.77 -14.69 1.47
N SER A 17 5.81 -15.32 0.81
CA SER A 17 4.53 -14.69 0.41
C SER A 17 3.69 -14.19 1.59
N HIS A 18 3.96 -14.61 2.80
CA HIS A 18 3.29 -14.18 4.03
C HIS A 18 4.10 -13.11 4.79
N GLY A 19 5.25 -12.69 4.25
CA GLY A 19 6.15 -11.73 4.87
C GLY A 19 6.97 -12.31 6.03
N MET A 20 7.11 -13.64 6.11
CA MET A 20 7.99 -14.29 7.09
C MET A 20 9.44 -14.20 6.64
N LEU A 21 10.34 -13.91 7.58
CA LEU A 21 11.77 -13.80 7.32
C LEU A 21 12.39 -15.17 7.10
N LEU A 22 12.92 -15.40 5.89
CA LEU A 22 13.62 -16.63 5.52
C LEU A 22 15.13 -16.49 5.65
N HIS A 23 15.69 -15.33 5.33
CA HIS A 23 17.12 -15.05 5.35
C HIS A 23 17.39 -13.58 5.54
N ASN A 24 18.52 -13.24 6.17
CA ASN A 24 19.03 -11.87 6.24
C ASN A 24 20.55 -11.85 6.04
N GLU A 25 21.02 -10.80 5.39
CA GLU A 25 22.45 -10.58 5.15
C GLU A 25 22.73 -9.07 5.03
N THR A 26 23.98 -8.68 5.25
CA THR A 26 24.44 -7.31 4.98
C THR A 26 25.41 -7.31 3.81
N ILE A 27 25.18 -6.43 2.83
CA ILE A 27 26.06 -6.21 1.70
C ILE A 27 26.63 -4.78 1.75
N TYR A 28 27.77 -4.54 1.13
CA TYR A 28 28.47 -3.26 1.17
C TYR A 28 28.83 -2.75 -0.23
N PRO A 29 27.84 -2.48 -1.10
CA PRO A 29 28.10 -2.10 -2.48
C PRO A 29 28.70 -0.69 -2.60
N HIS A 30 28.42 0.19 -1.65
CA HIS A 30 28.75 1.60 -1.69
C HIS A 30 30.04 1.94 -0.91
N PRO A 31 30.68 3.11 -1.18
CA PRO A 31 31.75 3.62 -0.35
C PRO A 31 31.36 3.70 1.14
N PRO A 32 32.28 3.49 2.08
CA PRO A 32 33.73 3.38 1.90
C PRO A 32 34.22 1.98 1.50
N ARG A 33 33.41 0.92 1.58
CA ARG A 33 33.87 -0.43 1.23
C ARG A 33 33.87 -0.71 -0.26
N GLY A 34 32.84 -0.27 -0.99
CA GLY A 34 32.77 -0.39 -2.45
C GLY A 34 32.81 -1.82 -2.99
N GLU A 35 32.26 -2.81 -2.25
CA GLU A 35 32.25 -4.23 -2.62
C GLU A 35 31.13 -4.51 -3.67
N TYR A 36 31.08 -3.71 -4.74
CA TYR A 36 30.01 -3.78 -5.75
C TYR A 36 29.84 -5.18 -6.36
N ALA A 37 30.91 -5.73 -6.92
CA ALA A 37 30.87 -7.03 -7.59
C ALA A 37 30.47 -8.17 -6.63
N ARG A 38 30.98 -8.14 -5.40
CA ARG A 38 30.62 -9.13 -4.38
C ARG A 38 29.16 -9.00 -3.96
N SER A 39 28.67 -7.80 -3.79
CA SER A 39 27.28 -7.49 -3.46
C SER A 39 26.34 -7.95 -4.58
N SER A 40 26.69 -7.70 -5.83
CA SER A 40 25.97 -8.13 -7.03
C SER A 40 25.80 -9.66 -7.09
N ILE A 41 26.89 -10.40 -6.87
CA ILE A 41 26.86 -11.87 -6.84
C ILE A 41 25.93 -12.36 -5.72
N LYS A 42 26.02 -11.77 -4.53
CA LYS A 42 25.18 -12.16 -3.39
C LYS A 42 23.69 -11.93 -3.66
N VAL A 43 23.31 -10.76 -4.15
CA VAL A 43 21.90 -10.47 -4.48
C VAL A 43 21.38 -11.46 -5.51
N ARG A 44 22.13 -11.72 -6.58
CA ARG A 44 21.76 -12.72 -7.59
C ARG A 44 21.55 -14.12 -6.98
N THR A 45 22.50 -14.57 -6.17
CA THR A 45 22.42 -15.88 -5.50
C THR A 45 21.19 -15.99 -4.61
N LEU A 46 20.88 -14.93 -3.82
CA LEU A 46 19.68 -14.90 -2.98
C LEU A 46 18.40 -14.95 -3.80
N CYS A 47 18.33 -14.20 -4.90
CA CYS A 47 17.17 -14.22 -5.80
C CYS A 47 16.92 -15.61 -6.40
N GLU A 48 17.97 -16.30 -6.83
CA GLU A 48 17.88 -17.66 -7.38
C GLU A 48 17.48 -18.68 -6.30
N GLN A 49 18.14 -18.61 -5.13
CA GLN A 49 17.96 -19.57 -4.04
C GLN A 49 16.54 -19.49 -3.45
N TYR A 50 16.02 -18.28 -3.24
CA TYR A 50 14.70 -18.07 -2.62
C TYR A 50 13.59 -17.81 -3.64
N LYS A 51 13.88 -17.90 -4.96
CA LYS A 51 12.93 -17.67 -6.06
C LYS A 51 12.19 -16.34 -5.88
N ILE A 52 12.97 -15.27 -5.73
CA ILE A 52 12.43 -13.92 -5.49
C ILE A 52 11.69 -13.43 -6.73
N GLU A 53 10.47 -12.93 -6.53
CA GLU A 53 9.60 -12.36 -7.57
C GLU A 53 9.68 -10.84 -7.62
N ALA A 54 10.00 -10.20 -6.48
CA ALA A 54 10.09 -8.75 -6.39
C ALA A 54 11.12 -8.30 -5.36
N ILE A 55 11.76 -7.15 -5.61
CA ILE A 55 12.71 -6.50 -4.70
C ILE A 55 12.16 -5.14 -4.30
N ALA A 56 11.99 -4.93 -2.99
CA ALA A 56 11.62 -3.66 -2.38
C ALA A 56 12.86 -2.98 -1.82
N ILE A 57 13.16 -1.78 -2.27
CA ILE A 57 14.33 -0.99 -1.85
C ILE A 57 13.83 0.27 -1.14
N GLY A 58 14.33 0.55 0.06
CA GLY A 58 14.03 1.79 0.77
C GLY A 58 14.48 3.02 -0.03
N ASN A 59 13.66 4.06 -0.07
CA ASN A 59 13.91 5.26 -0.88
C ASN A 59 14.70 6.35 -0.13
N GLY A 60 15.31 6.04 1.00
CA GLY A 60 16.13 6.97 1.77
C GLY A 60 17.58 7.01 1.30
N THR A 61 18.50 7.18 2.27
CA THR A 61 19.94 7.32 2.01
C THR A 61 20.49 6.10 1.26
N ALA A 62 21.18 6.31 0.13
CA ALA A 62 21.73 5.28 -0.76
C ALA A 62 20.67 4.44 -1.48
N GLY A 63 19.39 4.83 -1.44
CA GLY A 63 18.29 4.08 -2.07
C GLY A 63 18.45 3.99 -3.58
N ARG A 64 18.78 5.11 -4.22
CA ARG A 64 18.94 5.19 -5.67
C ARG A 64 20.14 4.37 -6.16
N GLU A 65 21.28 4.53 -5.54
CA GLU A 65 22.49 3.78 -5.90
C GLU A 65 22.32 2.28 -5.67
N THR A 66 21.48 1.91 -4.69
CA THR A 66 21.12 0.50 -4.47
C THR A 66 20.15 0.01 -5.52
N GLU A 67 19.20 0.84 -5.98
CA GLU A 67 18.31 0.52 -7.09
C GLU A 67 19.09 0.31 -8.38
N GLU A 68 20.04 1.20 -8.71
CA GLU A 68 20.91 1.09 -9.88
C GLU A 68 21.68 -0.24 -9.85
N LEU A 69 22.32 -0.57 -8.72
CA LEU A 69 23.00 -1.87 -8.56
C LEU A 69 22.06 -3.05 -8.86
N VAL A 70 20.84 -3.03 -8.34
CA VAL A 70 19.90 -4.15 -8.53
C VAL A 70 19.42 -4.23 -9.98
N ARG A 71 19.15 -3.10 -10.63
CA ARG A 71 18.75 -3.05 -12.04
C ARG A 71 19.85 -3.50 -12.98
N ASP A 72 21.12 -3.16 -12.71
CA ASP A 72 22.30 -3.63 -13.46
C ASP A 72 22.47 -5.15 -13.43
N LEU A 73 21.86 -5.83 -12.48
CA LEU A 73 21.86 -7.28 -12.46
C LEU A 73 21.01 -7.90 -13.58
N HIS A 74 20.10 -7.17 -14.19
CA HIS A 74 19.18 -7.65 -15.22
C HIS A 74 18.54 -8.99 -14.84
N LEU A 75 17.99 -9.04 -13.61
CA LEU A 75 17.35 -10.25 -13.08
C LEU A 75 16.08 -10.54 -13.88
N LYS A 76 16.01 -11.77 -14.42
CA LYS A 76 14.85 -12.18 -15.19
C LYS A 76 13.65 -12.41 -14.27
N ASP A 77 12.48 -11.90 -14.67
CA ASP A 77 11.20 -12.09 -13.98
C ASP A 77 11.19 -11.57 -12.51
N VAL A 78 12.08 -10.63 -12.16
CA VAL A 78 12.13 -9.98 -10.85
C VAL A 78 11.84 -8.50 -10.99
N ALA A 79 10.71 -8.06 -10.44
CA ALA A 79 10.31 -6.67 -10.43
C ALA A 79 11.06 -5.87 -9.33
N VAL A 80 11.46 -4.61 -9.62
CA VAL A 80 12.22 -3.77 -8.68
C VAL A 80 11.43 -2.51 -8.34
N PHE A 81 11.23 -2.27 -7.04
CA PHE A 81 10.43 -1.15 -6.54
C PHE A 81 11.19 -0.34 -5.51
N LEU A 82 11.14 0.99 -5.66
CA LEU A 82 11.46 1.91 -4.58
C LEU A 82 10.25 2.04 -3.64
N VAL A 83 10.48 1.77 -2.37
CA VAL A 83 9.44 1.76 -1.32
C VAL A 83 9.76 2.82 -0.29
N SER A 84 8.74 3.60 0.13
CA SER A 84 8.93 4.58 1.19
C SER A 84 9.37 3.90 2.49
N GLU A 85 10.47 4.38 3.05
CA GLU A 85 10.96 3.94 4.37
C GLU A 85 10.47 4.83 5.52
N ASP A 86 9.60 5.82 5.26
CA ASP A 86 9.08 6.73 6.28
C ASP A 86 8.53 5.96 7.48
N GLY A 87 9.01 6.28 8.68
CA GLY A 87 8.63 5.60 9.91
C GLY A 87 9.16 4.16 10.09
N ALA A 88 9.95 3.60 9.16
CA ALA A 88 10.51 2.25 9.33
C ALA A 88 11.43 2.15 10.56
N SER A 89 12.20 3.18 10.84
CA SER A 89 13.02 3.28 12.05
C SER A 89 12.17 3.30 13.34
N VAL A 90 11.02 3.95 13.32
CA VAL A 90 10.07 3.97 14.45
C VAL A 90 9.50 2.57 14.68
N TYR A 91 9.05 1.90 13.61
CA TYR A 91 8.59 0.52 13.70
C TYR A 91 9.68 -0.39 14.25
N SER A 92 10.90 -0.37 13.69
CA SER A 92 11.98 -1.29 14.05
C SER A 92 12.37 -1.22 15.54
N ALA A 93 12.22 -0.05 16.16
CA ALA A 93 12.44 0.18 17.59
C ALA A 93 11.21 -0.09 18.46
N SER A 94 10.04 -0.32 17.88
CA SER A 94 8.77 -0.50 18.60
C SER A 94 8.70 -1.80 19.40
N LYS A 95 7.74 -1.86 20.34
CA LYS A 95 7.43 -3.09 21.06
C LYS A 95 6.94 -4.17 20.11
N THR A 96 6.09 -3.80 19.16
CA THR A 96 5.55 -4.70 18.11
C THR A 96 6.65 -5.39 17.33
N ALA A 97 7.63 -4.63 16.84
CA ALA A 97 8.73 -5.20 16.07
C ALA A 97 9.62 -6.13 16.90
N ARG A 98 9.79 -5.84 18.20
CA ARG A 98 10.50 -6.72 19.13
C ARG A 98 9.75 -8.02 19.40
N GLU A 99 8.43 -7.97 19.48
CA GLU A 99 7.58 -9.15 19.65
C GLU A 99 7.53 -10.02 18.38
N GLU A 100 7.49 -9.38 17.20
CA GLU A 100 7.51 -10.09 15.91
C GLU A 100 8.87 -10.72 15.58
N PHE A 101 9.97 -10.05 15.94
CA PHE A 101 11.34 -10.45 15.64
C PHE A 101 12.25 -10.27 16.86
N PRO A 102 12.09 -11.09 17.93
CA PRO A 102 12.85 -10.94 19.18
C PRO A 102 14.35 -11.13 19.00
N ASP A 103 14.75 -12.05 18.11
CA ASP A 103 16.15 -12.47 17.91
C ASP A 103 16.92 -11.58 16.90
N TYR A 104 16.28 -10.57 16.32
CA TYR A 104 16.88 -9.72 15.29
C TYR A 104 17.03 -8.28 15.77
N ASP A 105 18.03 -7.59 15.26
CA ASP A 105 18.29 -6.19 15.58
C ASP A 105 17.34 -5.22 14.84
N VAL A 106 17.43 -3.94 15.16
CA VAL A 106 16.59 -2.89 14.59
C VAL A 106 16.78 -2.74 13.07
N THR A 107 17.97 -3.06 12.56
CA THR A 107 18.27 -2.87 11.13
C THR A 107 17.63 -3.97 10.29
N VAL A 108 17.63 -5.22 10.75
CA VAL A 108 16.93 -6.32 10.11
C VAL A 108 15.42 -6.09 10.16
N ARG A 109 14.88 -5.66 11.30
CA ARG A 109 13.45 -5.32 11.44
C ARG A 109 13.03 -4.21 10.47
N GLY A 110 13.90 -3.20 10.26
CA GLY A 110 13.69 -2.13 9.26
C GLY A 110 13.59 -2.69 7.85
N ALA A 111 14.54 -3.51 7.44
CA ALA A 111 14.55 -4.15 6.12
C ALA A 111 13.32 -5.06 5.90
N VAL A 112 12.88 -5.81 6.91
CA VAL A 112 11.64 -6.61 6.87
C VAL A 112 10.43 -5.71 6.63
N SER A 113 10.34 -4.57 7.35
CA SER A 113 9.25 -3.62 7.16
C SER A 113 9.20 -3.08 5.73
N ILE A 114 10.35 -2.71 5.15
CA ILE A 114 10.43 -2.25 3.76
C ILE A 114 9.91 -3.32 2.80
N GLY A 115 10.35 -4.58 2.95
CA GLY A 115 9.87 -5.68 2.10
C GLY A 115 8.37 -5.92 2.25
N ARG A 116 7.84 -5.94 3.46
CA ARG A 116 6.41 -6.14 3.74
C ARG A 116 5.52 -5.03 3.20
N ARG A 117 6.01 -3.77 3.16
CA ARG A 117 5.27 -2.64 2.57
C ARG A 117 4.98 -2.81 1.10
N LEU A 118 5.83 -3.53 0.36
CA LEU A 118 5.55 -3.86 -1.03
C LEU A 118 4.43 -4.89 -1.15
N ALA A 119 4.41 -5.90 -0.29
CA ALA A 119 3.40 -6.96 -0.31
C ALA A 119 2.03 -6.45 0.19
N ASP A 120 1.98 -5.80 1.35
CA ASP A 120 0.78 -5.17 1.91
C ASP A 120 1.14 -3.91 2.71
N PRO A 121 1.12 -2.72 2.06
CA PRO A 121 1.47 -1.47 2.72
C PRO A 121 0.55 -1.13 3.88
N LEU A 122 -0.75 -1.46 3.79
CA LEU A 122 -1.71 -1.14 4.84
C LEU A 122 -1.45 -1.97 6.10
N ALA A 123 -1.25 -3.28 5.94
CA ALA A 123 -0.97 -4.19 7.06
C ALA A 123 0.31 -3.82 7.82
N GLU A 124 1.28 -3.23 7.12
CA GLU A 124 2.54 -2.82 7.74
C GLU A 124 2.45 -1.40 8.35
N LEU A 125 1.88 -0.45 7.62
CA LEU A 125 1.83 0.95 8.06
C LEU A 125 0.92 1.18 9.26
N VAL A 126 -0.13 0.40 9.47
CA VAL A 126 -1.00 0.49 10.66
C VAL A 126 -0.27 0.18 11.98
N LYS A 127 0.92 -0.42 11.92
CA LYS A 127 1.77 -0.67 13.09
C LYS A 127 2.52 0.58 13.58
N ILE A 128 2.50 1.66 12.80
CA ILE A 128 3.22 2.90 13.05
C ILE A 128 2.22 4.01 13.36
N ASP A 129 2.50 4.84 14.37
CA ASP A 129 1.70 6.05 14.59
C ASP A 129 1.78 6.94 13.34
N PRO A 130 0.66 7.31 12.71
CA PRO A 130 0.65 8.16 11.50
C PRO A 130 1.43 9.46 11.66
N LYS A 131 1.50 10.04 12.85
CA LYS A 131 2.30 11.23 13.13
C LYS A 131 3.80 11.00 12.95
N ALA A 132 4.28 9.78 13.16
CA ALA A 132 5.69 9.43 12.97
C ALA A 132 6.07 9.32 11.48
N ILE A 133 5.09 9.07 10.61
CA ILE A 133 5.27 9.09 9.15
C ILE A 133 5.29 10.54 8.63
N GLY A 134 4.60 11.45 9.34
CA GLY A 134 4.39 12.82 8.92
C GLY A 134 3.09 13.01 8.15
N VAL A 135 2.18 13.82 8.69
CA VAL A 135 0.84 14.05 8.13
C VAL A 135 0.61 15.49 7.68
N GLY A 136 1.60 16.35 7.86
CA GLY A 136 1.58 17.72 7.39
C GLY A 136 2.63 18.61 8.06
N GLN A 137 3.02 19.67 7.37
CA GLN A 137 4.03 20.62 7.83
C GLN A 137 3.68 21.22 9.20
N TYR A 138 2.40 21.49 9.45
CA TYR A 138 1.90 22.13 10.67
C TYR A 138 1.26 21.14 11.65
N GLN A 139 1.63 19.86 11.59
CA GLN A 139 1.05 18.84 12.48
C GLN A 139 1.28 19.13 13.98
N HIS A 140 2.30 19.90 14.33
CA HIS A 140 2.63 20.28 15.71
C HIS A 140 1.87 21.51 16.19
N ASP A 141 1.28 22.29 15.27
CA ASP A 141 0.61 23.57 15.57
C ASP A 141 -0.90 23.39 15.83
N VAL A 142 -1.43 22.20 15.63
CA VAL A 142 -2.83 21.88 15.87
C VAL A 142 -3.03 21.13 17.18
N ASP A 143 -4.28 21.08 17.68
CA ASP A 143 -4.62 20.28 18.85
C ASP A 143 -4.27 18.80 18.65
N GLN A 144 -3.37 18.28 19.48
CA GLN A 144 -2.82 16.93 19.34
C GLN A 144 -3.84 15.83 19.63
N GLY A 145 -4.82 16.10 20.49
CA GLY A 145 -5.91 15.17 20.79
C GLY A 145 -6.89 15.05 19.63
N ALA A 146 -7.28 16.18 19.04
CA ALA A 146 -8.13 16.22 17.85
C ALA A 146 -7.42 15.59 16.63
N LEU A 147 -6.14 15.90 16.43
CA LEU A 147 -5.34 15.31 15.37
C LEU A 147 -5.29 13.78 15.49
N LYS A 148 -4.93 13.25 16.66
CA LYS A 148 -4.88 11.82 16.89
C LYS A 148 -6.22 11.14 16.59
N LYS A 149 -7.31 11.68 17.13
CA LYS A 149 -8.67 11.14 16.91
C LYS A 149 -9.06 11.13 15.43
N THR A 150 -8.68 12.17 14.69
CA THR A 150 -8.96 12.26 13.25
C THR A 150 -8.13 11.25 12.47
N LEU A 151 -6.85 11.10 12.80
CA LEU A 151 -5.97 10.11 12.17
C LEU A 151 -6.43 8.67 12.44
N ASP A 152 -6.78 8.34 13.68
CA ASP A 152 -7.30 7.03 14.04
C ASP A 152 -8.56 6.68 13.22
N ARG A 153 -9.50 7.64 13.09
CA ARG A 153 -10.70 7.49 12.25
C ARG A 153 -10.38 7.34 10.77
N THR A 154 -9.39 8.06 10.28
CA THR A 154 -8.97 7.97 8.87
C THR A 154 -8.37 6.59 8.58
N VAL A 155 -7.53 6.07 9.48
CA VAL A 155 -6.97 4.71 9.35
C VAL A 155 -8.08 3.66 9.38
N GLU A 156 -9.03 3.78 10.33
CA GLU A 156 -10.19 2.90 10.41
C GLU A 156 -11.01 2.91 9.11
N LEU A 157 -11.29 4.10 8.57
CA LEU A 157 -12.00 4.24 7.30
C LEU A 157 -11.24 3.57 6.15
N CYS A 158 -9.94 3.79 6.03
CA CYS A 158 -9.11 3.18 5.00
C CYS A 158 -9.12 1.65 5.10
N VAL A 159 -8.93 1.11 6.30
CA VAL A 159 -8.91 -0.34 6.55
C VAL A 159 -10.25 -0.98 6.17
N ASN A 160 -11.35 -0.37 6.57
CA ASN A 160 -12.69 -0.90 6.29
C ASN A 160 -13.08 -0.76 4.79
N THR A 161 -12.62 0.30 4.13
CA THR A 161 -12.85 0.49 2.68
C THR A 161 -12.09 -0.55 1.85
N VAL A 162 -10.85 -0.84 2.19
CA VAL A 162 -10.04 -1.87 1.52
C VAL A 162 -10.57 -3.28 1.82
N GLY A 163 -11.02 -3.50 3.03
CA GLY A 163 -11.34 -4.82 3.55
C GLY A 163 -10.07 -5.59 3.98
N VAL A 164 -10.26 -6.56 4.85
CA VAL A 164 -9.17 -7.26 5.52
C VAL A 164 -9.28 -8.76 5.30
N ASN A 165 -8.21 -9.41 4.85
CA ASN A 165 -8.19 -10.87 4.76
C ASN A 165 -8.08 -11.48 6.17
N LEU A 166 -9.12 -12.21 6.57
CA LEU A 166 -9.24 -12.80 7.90
C LEU A 166 -8.12 -13.81 8.21
N ASN A 167 -7.67 -14.51 7.18
CA ASN A 167 -6.68 -15.58 7.34
C ASN A 167 -5.23 -15.12 7.34
N THR A 168 -4.93 -13.90 6.85
CA THR A 168 -3.56 -13.39 6.78
C THR A 168 -3.33 -12.16 7.67
N ALA A 169 -4.38 -11.43 8.04
CA ALA A 169 -4.26 -10.20 8.82
C ALA A 169 -3.65 -10.42 10.21
N GLY A 170 -2.74 -9.54 10.58
CA GLY A 170 -2.20 -9.47 11.94
C GLY A 170 -3.15 -8.76 12.92
N THR A 171 -2.87 -8.90 14.22
CA THR A 171 -3.67 -8.30 15.30
C THR A 171 -3.84 -6.78 15.13
N HIS A 172 -2.78 -6.07 14.74
CA HIS A 172 -2.82 -4.61 14.56
C HIS A 172 -3.81 -4.18 13.49
N LEU A 173 -3.80 -4.84 12.31
CA LEU A 173 -4.73 -4.53 11.23
C LEU A 173 -6.19 -4.84 11.64
N LEU A 174 -6.41 -5.99 12.27
CA LEU A 174 -7.74 -6.39 12.75
C LEU A 174 -8.32 -5.43 13.80
N THR A 175 -7.49 -4.75 14.58
CA THR A 175 -7.95 -3.77 15.58
C THR A 175 -8.69 -2.59 14.96
N TYR A 176 -8.39 -2.24 13.70
CA TYR A 176 -9.04 -1.16 12.96
C TYR A 176 -10.28 -1.60 12.19
N VAL A 177 -10.62 -2.89 12.22
CA VAL A 177 -11.88 -3.37 11.64
C VAL A 177 -13.04 -2.95 12.55
N ALA A 178 -14.08 -2.34 11.97
CA ALA A 178 -15.26 -1.91 12.71
C ALA A 178 -15.85 -3.06 13.54
N GLY A 179 -16.19 -2.78 14.77
CA GLY A 179 -16.71 -3.79 15.72
C GLY A 179 -15.67 -4.70 16.36
N LEU A 180 -14.40 -4.65 15.92
CA LEU A 180 -13.29 -5.36 16.56
C LEU A 180 -12.47 -4.40 17.43
N GLY A 181 -12.06 -4.73 18.54
CA GLY A 181 -11.08 -4.00 19.35
C GLY A 181 -9.85 -4.88 19.56
N PRO A 182 -8.84 -4.41 20.29
CA PRO A 182 -7.59 -5.15 20.51
C PRO A 182 -7.79 -6.56 21.06
N VAL A 183 -8.80 -6.74 21.93
CA VAL A 183 -9.10 -8.05 22.56
C VAL A 183 -9.68 -9.02 21.54
N LEU A 184 -10.66 -8.60 20.74
CA LEU A 184 -11.26 -9.46 19.70
C LEU A 184 -10.28 -9.75 18.57
N ALA A 185 -9.50 -8.75 18.15
CA ALA A 185 -8.44 -8.93 17.16
C ALA A 185 -7.42 -9.99 17.59
N LYS A 186 -6.99 -9.96 18.86
CA LYS A 186 -6.12 -10.99 19.41
C LYS A 186 -6.80 -12.35 19.43
N ASN A 187 -8.04 -12.44 19.91
CA ASN A 187 -8.77 -13.70 19.98
C ASN A 187 -8.97 -14.35 18.61
N ILE A 188 -9.18 -13.56 17.56
CA ILE A 188 -9.26 -14.06 16.17
C ILE A 188 -7.94 -14.69 15.74
N VAL A 189 -6.81 -14.01 16.00
CA VAL A 189 -5.49 -14.54 15.65
C VAL A 189 -5.17 -15.80 16.45
N ASP A 190 -5.45 -15.81 17.76
CA ASP A 190 -5.24 -16.98 18.63
C ASP A 190 -6.11 -18.16 18.18
N TYR A 191 -7.39 -17.92 17.85
CA TYR A 191 -8.30 -18.94 17.31
C TYR A 191 -7.77 -19.54 16.01
N ARG A 192 -7.36 -18.70 15.06
CA ARG A 192 -6.77 -19.13 13.79
C ARG A 192 -5.51 -19.98 13.99
N THR A 193 -4.67 -19.61 14.94
CA THR A 193 -3.45 -20.36 15.26
C THR A 193 -3.76 -21.75 15.81
N GLN A 194 -4.83 -21.89 16.58
CA GLN A 194 -5.22 -23.15 17.24
C GLN A 194 -6.05 -24.07 16.34
N HIS A 195 -6.93 -23.50 15.50
CA HIS A 195 -7.92 -24.25 14.73
C HIS A 195 -7.68 -24.26 13.22
N GLY A 196 -6.67 -23.51 12.76
CA GLY A 196 -6.41 -23.34 11.32
C GLY A 196 -7.17 -22.15 10.71
N ALA A 197 -7.08 -22.02 9.40
CA ALA A 197 -7.71 -20.95 8.64
C ALA A 197 -9.24 -21.02 8.72
N PHE A 198 -9.89 -19.87 8.75
CA PHE A 198 -11.34 -19.76 8.65
C PHE A 198 -11.80 -20.20 7.25
N ALA A 199 -12.74 -21.13 7.18
CA ALA A 199 -13.36 -21.57 5.94
C ALA A 199 -14.56 -20.70 5.54
N ASN A 200 -15.21 -20.07 6.51
CA ASN A 200 -16.33 -19.15 6.28
C ASN A 200 -16.47 -18.13 7.40
N ARG A 201 -17.17 -17.02 7.11
CA ARG A 201 -17.36 -15.91 8.08
C ARG A 201 -18.13 -16.32 9.33
N ARG A 202 -19.01 -17.33 9.25
CA ARG A 202 -19.80 -17.77 10.43
C ARG A 202 -18.95 -18.32 11.54
N GLN A 203 -17.79 -18.90 11.22
CA GLN A 203 -16.84 -19.38 12.22
C GLN A 203 -16.30 -18.26 13.14
N LEU A 204 -16.46 -16.99 12.79
CA LEU A 204 -16.17 -15.89 13.69
C LEU A 204 -16.99 -15.96 15.00
N LEU A 205 -18.19 -16.54 14.96
CA LEU A 205 -19.03 -16.71 16.15
C LEU A 205 -18.47 -17.75 17.13
N ASP A 206 -17.54 -18.60 16.70
CA ASP A 206 -16.84 -19.57 17.54
C ASP A 206 -15.62 -18.92 18.27
N VAL A 207 -15.25 -17.70 17.86
CA VAL A 207 -14.14 -16.96 18.49
C VAL A 207 -14.57 -16.48 19.89
N PRO A 208 -13.76 -16.71 20.94
CA PRO A 208 -14.08 -16.29 22.29
C PRO A 208 -14.40 -14.79 22.37
N ARG A 209 -15.51 -14.43 23.01
CA ARG A 209 -16.04 -13.07 23.20
C ARG A 209 -16.52 -12.35 21.94
N LEU A 210 -16.49 -12.98 20.77
CA LEU A 210 -17.06 -12.42 19.56
C LEU A 210 -18.53 -12.83 19.47
N GLY A 211 -19.41 -12.01 20.03
CA GLY A 211 -20.86 -12.24 19.99
C GLY A 211 -21.51 -11.72 18.71
N GLN A 212 -22.80 -11.99 18.59
CA GLN A 212 -23.62 -11.64 17.41
C GLN A 212 -23.47 -10.17 16.98
N LYS A 213 -23.48 -9.23 17.94
CA LYS A 213 -23.37 -7.81 17.65
C LYS A 213 -22.00 -7.44 17.03
N ALA A 214 -20.91 -8.01 17.52
CA ALA A 214 -19.58 -7.78 16.96
C ALA A 214 -19.48 -8.42 15.56
N PHE A 215 -20.04 -9.61 15.38
CA PHE A 215 -20.11 -10.26 14.07
C PHE A 215 -20.85 -9.40 13.03
N GLU A 216 -22.01 -8.87 13.36
CA GLU A 216 -22.79 -7.98 12.48
C GLU A 216 -22.03 -6.72 12.11
N GLN A 217 -21.19 -6.20 13.00
CA GLN A 217 -20.39 -5.01 12.71
C GLN A 217 -19.15 -5.28 11.86
N CYS A 218 -18.49 -6.43 12.04
CA CYS A 218 -17.19 -6.69 11.40
C CYS A 218 -17.27 -7.54 10.12
N ALA A 219 -18.27 -8.40 9.99
CA ALA A 219 -18.31 -9.44 8.96
C ALA A 219 -18.23 -8.89 7.52
N GLY A 220 -18.84 -7.74 7.25
CA GLY A 220 -18.78 -7.07 5.94
C GLY A 220 -17.38 -6.60 5.52
N PHE A 221 -16.46 -6.42 6.47
CA PHE A 221 -15.11 -5.91 6.22
C PHE A 221 -14.05 -7.00 6.20
N LEU A 222 -14.39 -8.22 6.62
CA LEU A 222 -13.49 -9.36 6.66
C LEU A 222 -13.68 -10.22 5.41
N ARG A 223 -12.59 -10.56 4.73
CA ARG A 223 -12.57 -11.34 3.49
C ARG A 223 -11.97 -12.72 3.74
N ILE A 224 -12.51 -13.74 3.08
CA ILE A 224 -11.97 -15.10 3.06
C ILE A 224 -11.85 -15.53 1.60
N ALA A 225 -10.62 -15.53 1.08
CA ALA A 225 -10.36 -16.05 -0.26
C ALA A 225 -10.35 -17.59 -0.24
N GLY A 226 -11.02 -18.22 -1.19
CA GLY A 226 -11.07 -19.68 -1.31
C GLY A 226 -11.84 -20.39 -0.21
N GLY A 227 -12.71 -19.68 0.53
CA GLY A 227 -13.59 -20.27 1.54
C GLY A 227 -14.80 -21.01 0.95
N ASP A 228 -15.61 -21.61 1.84
CA ASP A 228 -16.79 -22.40 1.47
C ASP A 228 -17.85 -21.59 0.71
N ASN A 229 -17.98 -20.31 1.04
CA ASN A 229 -18.95 -19.42 0.42
C ASN A 229 -18.24 -18.34 -0.40
N PRO A 230 -18.46 -18.27 -1.73
CA PRO A 230 -17.80 -17.27 -2.57
C PRO A 230 -18.13 -15.81 -2.17
N LEU A 231 -19.27 -15.56 -1.52
CA LEU A 231 -19.63 -14.24 -1.00
C LEU A 231 -18.75 -13.80 0.17
N ASP A 232 -18.08 -14.73 0.86
CA ASP A 232 -17.14 -14.39 1.94
C ASP A 232 -15.88 -13.66 1.45
N ASN A 233 -15.62 -13.71 0.14
CA ASN A 233 -14.55 -12.90 -0.49
C ASN A 233 -15.05 -11.57 -1.09
N THR A 234 -16.22 -11.10 -0.69
CA THR A 234 -16.84 -9.85 -1.18
C THR A 234 -17.12 -8.88 -0.04
N ALA A 235 -17.47 -7.62 -0.33
CA ALA A 235 -17.97 -6.68 0.67
C ALA A 235 -19.46 -6.91 1.02
N VAL A 236 -20.13 -7.83 0.37
CA VAL A 236 -21.53 -8.15 0.68
C VAL A 236 -21.64 -8.67 2.12
N HIS A 237 -22.52 -8.04 2.89
CA HIS A 237 -22.75 -8.43 4.28
C HIS A 237 -23.49 -9.78 4.37
N PRO A 238 -23.17 -10.68 5.33
CA PRO A 238 -23.81 -11.99 5.45
C PRO A 238 -25.34 -11.97 5.53
N GLU A 239 -25.94 -10.92 6.06
CA GLU A 239 -27.40 -10.73 6.09
C GLU A 239 -28.02 -10.68 4.69
N ARG A 240 -27.25 -10.29 3.68
CA ARG A 240 -27.71 -10.15 2.29
C ARG A 240 -27.43 -11.37 1.43
N TYR A 241 -26.81 -12.43 1.98
CA TYR A 241 -26.47 -13.63 1.21
C TYR A 241 -27.70 -14.33 0.62
N LYS A 242 -28.81 -14.42 1.38
CA LYS A 242 -30.07 -14.99 0.88
C LYS A 242 -30.63 -14.20 -0.31
N LEU A 243 -30.50 -12.87 -0.26
CA LEU A 243 -30.92 -11.98 -1.33
C LEU A 243 -30.12 -12.21 -2.60
N VAL A 244 -28.79 -12.26 -2.48
CA VAL A 244 -27.91 -12.54 -3.62
C VAL A 244 -28.14 -13.94 -4.19
N SER A 245 -28.37 -14.93 -3.33
CA SER A 245 -28.69 -16.30 -3.75
C SER A 245 -30.03 -16.37 -4.54
N ALA A 246 -31.04 -15.59 -4.13
CA ALA A 246 -32.29 -15.48 -4.86
C ALA A 246 -32.09 -14.82 -6.24
N MET A 247 -31.31 -13.73 -6.30
CA MET A 247 -30.97 -13.09 -7.58
C MET A 247 -30.25 -14.05 -8.54
N ALA A 248 -29.30 -14.84 -8.04
CA ALA A 248 -28.56 -15.82 -8.83
C ALA A 248 -29.49 -16.93 -9.35
N ALA A 249 -30.41 -17.42 -8.49
CA ALA A 249 -31.40 -18.43 -8.88
C ALA A 249 -32.34 -17.90 -9.96
N ASP A 250 -32.85 -16.69 -9.83
CA ASP A 250 -33.72 -16.06 -10.83
C ASP A 250 -32.97 -15.78 -12.15
N ALA A 251 -31.65 -15.54 -12.10
CA ALA A 251 -30.81 -15.45 -13.28
C ALA A 251 -30.46 -16.84 -13.89
N GLY A 252 -30.87 -17.94 -13.25
CA GLY A 252 -30.64 -19.32 -13.71
C GLY A 252 -29.18 -19.79 -13.53
N CYS A 253 -28.45 -19.27 -12.54
CA CYS A 253 -27.05 -19.59 -12.32
C CYS A 253 -26.72 -19.78 -10.83
N THR A 254 -25.53 -20.33 -10.56
CA THR A 254 -24.97 -20.39 -9.19
C THR A 254 -24.46 -19.02 -8.72
N VAL A 255 -24.33 -18.83 -7.40
CA VAL A 255 -23.76 -17.60 -6.83
C VAL A 255 -22.36 -17.32 -7.38
N GLN A 256 -21.53 -18.36 -7.53
CA GLN A 256 -20.18 -18.21 -8.11
C GLN A 256 -20.22 -17.72 -9.56
N GLN A 257 -21.13 -18.25 -10.37
CA GLN A 257 -21.34 -17.79 -11.76
C GLN A 257 -21.91 -16.38 -11.80
N PHE A 258 -22.82 -16.04 -10.89
CA PHE A 258 -23.42 -14.72 -10.78
C PHE A 258 -22.37 -13.65 -10.46
N ILE A 259 -21.43 -13.94 -9.56
CA ILE A 259 -20.28 -13.07 -9.27
C ILE A 259 -19.41 -12.85 -10.52
N GLY A 260 -19.10 -13.91 -11.26
CA GLY A 260 -18.18 -13.85 -12.42
C GLY A 260 -18.80 -13.33 -13.73
N SER A 261 -20.14 -13.18 -13.83
CA SER A 261 -20.82 -12.88 -15.09
C SER A 261 -21.63 -11.59 -15.06
N ALA A 262 -21.16 -10.57 -15.78
CA ALA A 262 -21.92 -9.33 -15.98
C ALA A 262 -23.24 -9.58 -16.74
N GLU A 263 -23.28 -10.56 -17.66
CA GLU A 263 -24.49 -10.95 -18.39
C GLU A 263 -25.55 -11.53 -17.45
N ALA A 264 -25.17 -12.42 -16.53
CA ALA A 264 -26.09 -12.98 -15.56
C ALA A 264 -26.69 -11.90 -14.64
N ARG A 265 -25.84 -10.98 -14.17
CA ARG A 265 -26.27 -9.83 -13.35
C ARG A 265 -27.19 -8.88 -14.11
N GLY A 266 -26.95 -8.66 -15.41
CA GLY A 266 -27.79 -7.82 -16.26
C GLY A 266 -29.22 -8.35 -16.51
N LYS A 267 -29.49 -9.65 -16.25
CA LYS A 267 -30.81 -10.25 -16.36
C LYS A 267 -31.73 -9.96 -15.16
N VAL A 268 -31.17 -9.41 -14.08
CA VAL A 268 -31.90 -9.22 -12.82
C VAL A 268 -32.51 -7.82 -12.78
N ASP A 269 -33.85 -7.77 -12.63
CA ASP A 269 -34.56 -6.53 -12.33
C ASP A 269 -34.48 -6.22 -10.83
N LEU A 270 -33.62 -5.24 -10.47
CA LEU A 270 -33.36 -4.86 -9.09
C LEU A 270 -34.58 -4.33 -8.34
N GLN A 271 -35.57 -3.76 -9.07
CA GLN A 271 -36.78 -3.22 -8.42
C GLN A 271 -37.60 -4.32 -7.72
N ARG A 272 -37.55 -5.56 -8.23
CA ARG A 272 -38.25 -6.72 -7.65
C ARG A 272 -37.71 -7.12 -6.26
N TYR A 273 -36.49 -6.71 -5.93
CA TYR A 273 -35.80 -7.03 -4.67
C TYR A 273 -35.82 -5.88 -3.67
N CYS A 274 -36.45 -4.77 -4.02
CA CYS A 274 -36.62 -3.66 -3.06
C CYS A 274 -37.59 -4.10 -1.95
N SER A 275 -37.25 -3.79 -0.72
CA SER A 275 -38.05 -4.06 0.48
C SER A 275 -37.93 -2.87 1.45
N ALA A 276 -38.62 -2.94 2.60
CA ALA A 276 -38.47 -1.94 3.65
C ALA A 276 -37.04 -1.79 4.15
N ASP A 277 -36.27 -2.89 4.13
CA ASP A 277 -34.89 -2.93 4.66
C ASP A 277 -33.80 -2.85 3.58
N VAL A 278 -34.18 -2.92 2.29
CA VAL A 278 -33.24 -2.92 1.17
C VAL A 278 -33.75 -2.02 0.07
N GLY A 279 -33.14 -0.85 -0.05
CA GLY A 279 -33.45 0.09 -1.12
C GLY A 279 -32.61 -0.15 -2.37
N LEU A 280 -32.98 0.52 -3.47
CA LEU A 280 -32.27 0.45 -4.74
C LEU A 280 -30.76 0.86 -4.63
N PRO A 281 -30.37 1.88 -3.83
CA PRO A 281 -28.95 2.17 -3.62
C PRO A 281 -28.16 0.99 -3.09
N THR A 282 -28.67 0.28 -2.06
CA THR A 282 -28.00 -0.91 -1.50
C THR A 282 -27.87 -2.02 -2.53
N LEU A 283 -28.90 -2.23 -3.36
CA LEU A 283 -28.86 -3.22 -4.43
C LEU A 283 -27.81 -2.88 -5.49
N ASN A 284 -27.71 -1.62 -5.87
CA ASN A 284 -26.67 -1.16 -6.79
C ASN A 284 -25.25 -1.34 -6.21
N ASP A 285 -25.06 -1.06 -4.93
CA ASP A 285 -23.77 -1.28 -4.24
C ASP A 285 -23.42 -2.78 -4.23
N ILE A 286 -24.38 -3.65 -3.93
CA ILE A 286 -24.19 -5.11 -4.01
C ILE A 286 -23.79 -5.53 -5.43
N MET A 287 -24.47 -5.04 -6.46
CA MET A 287 -24.17 -5.39 -7.85
C MET A 287 -22.79 -4.89 -8.28
N ALA A 288 -22.40 -3.67 -7.86
CA ALA A 288 -21.09 -3.12 -8.12
C ALA A 288 -19.96 -3.93 -7.44
N GLU A 289 -20.21 -4.41 -6.21
CA GLU A 289 -19.27 -5.28 -5.50
C GLU A 289 -19.14 -6.66 -6.18
N LEU A 290 -20.25 -7.24 -6.62
CA LEU A 290 -20.26 -8.52 -7.33
C LEU A 290 -19.63 -8.44 -8.74
N ASP A 291 -19.54 -7.25 -9.33
CA ASP A 291 -18.82 -7.02 -10.58
C ASP A 291 -17.32 -7.17 -10.41
N LYS A 292 -16.79 -6.75 -9.28
CA LYS A 292 -15.35 -6.77 -8.97
C LYS A 292 -15.13 -7.24 -7.53
N PRO A 293 -15.43 -8.50 -7.23
CA PRO A 293 -15.41 -9.01 -5.86
C PRO A 293 -14.00 -8.97 -5.29
N GLY A 294 -13.90 -8.51 -4.04
CA GLY A 294 -12.65 -8.44 -3.31
C GLY A 294 -11.59 -7.53 -3.95
N ARG A 295 -12.00 -6.65 -4.87
CA ARG A 295 -11.08 -5.73 -5.52
C ARG A 295 -10.49 -4.76 -4.50
N ASP A 296 -9.19 -4.78 -4.41
CA ASP A 296 -8.45 -3.76 -3.69
C ASP A 296 -8.58 -2.42 -4.43
N PRO A 297 -9.17 -1.38 -3.82
CA PRO A 297 -9.33 -0.08 -4.49
C PRO A 297 -8.00 0.63 -4.76
N ARG A 298 -6.91 0.17 -4.15
CA ARG A 298 -5.58 0.78 -4.30
C ARG A 298 -4.94 0.53 -5.68
N GLY A 299 -5.45 -0.44 -6.47
CA GLY A 299 -4.85 -0.83 -7.74
C GLY A 299 -3.60 -1.72 -7.57
N THR A 300 -2.95 -2.05 -8.67
CA THR A 300 -1.69 -2.81 -8.68
C THR A 300 -0.49 -1.90 -8.53
N ALA A 301 0.55 -2.36 -7.82
CA ALA A 301 1.83 -1.65 -7.76
C ALA A 301 2.40 -1.51 -9.18
N LYS A 302 2.80 -0.30 -9.54
CA LYS A 302 3.47 -0.04 -10.82
C LYS A 302 4.94 0.22 -10.56
N GLU A 303 5.78 -0.38 -11.38
CA GLU A 303 7.19 -0.02 -11.39
C GLU A 303 7.32 1.45 -11.80
N PHE A 304 8.12 2.18 -11.04
CA PHE A 304 8.48 3.55 -11.33
C PHE A 304 10.01 3.65 -11.32
N ALA A 305 10.56 4.30 -12.31
CA ALA A 305 11.97 4.62 -12.36
C ALA A 305 12.13 6.11 -12.65
N PHE A 306 13.03 6.74 -11.92
CA PHE A 306 13.51 8.09 -12.27
C PHE A 306 14.32 8.03 -13.57
N ALA A 307 14.55 9.18 -14.18
CA ALA A 307 15.37 9.26 -15.39
C ALA A 307 16.81 8.81 -15.08
N GLU A 308 17.29 7.81 -15.82
CA GLU A 308 18.64 7.25 -15.64
C GLU A 308 19.77 8.26 -15.93
N SER A 309 19.49 9.25 -16.76
CA SER A 309 20.46 10.29 -17.15
C SER A 309 20.61 11.43 -16.16
N VAL A 310 19.80 11.48 -15.07
CA VAL A 310 19.75 12.64 -14.17
C VAL A 310 20.07 12.21 -12.74
N HIS A 311 21.22 12.56 -12.22
CA HIS A 311 21.71 12.21 -10.88
C HIS A 311 21.88 13.43 -9.97
N SER A 312 22.04 14.61 -10.57
CA SER A 312 22.26 15.89 -9.87
C SER A 312 21.51 17.04 -10.55
N ILE A 313 21.50 18.21 -9.92
CA ILE A 313 20.93 19.42 -10.53
C ILE A 313 21.71 19.86 -11.77
N GLU A 314 22.99 19.54 -11.86
CA GLU A 314 23.91 19.87 -12.96
C GLU A 314 23.58 19.08 -14.25
N ASP A 315 22.87 17.93 -14.11
CA ASP A 315 22.46 17.10 -15.24
C ASP A 315 21.13 17.58 -15.87
N LEU A 316 20.50 18.58 -15.24
CA LEU A 316 19.22 19.10 -15.73
C LEU A 316 19.46 20.15 -16.84
N GLU A 317 18.62 20.09 -17.88
CA GLU A 317 18.54 21.11 -18.93
C GLU A 317 17.11 21.64 -19.05
N GLU A 318 16.99 22.94 -19.37
CA GLU A 318 15.67 23.53 -19.63
C GLU A 318 14.99 22.83 -20.82
N GLY A 319 13.73 22.54 -20.64
CA GLY A 319 12.92 21.82 -21.65
C GLY A 319 12.92 20.30 -21.51
N MET A 320 13.81 19.70 -20.69
CA MET A 320 13.77 18.26 -20.42
C MET A 320 12.43 17.84 -19.83
N VAL A 321 11.91 16.71 -20.28
CA VAL A 321 10.72 16.06 -19.72
C VAL A 321 11.15 14.85 -18.92
N LEU A 322 10.83 14.86 -17.62
CA LEU A 322 11.32 13.88 -16.65
C LEU A 322 10.15 13.28 -15.85
N PRO A 323 10.22 11.99 -15.53
CA PRO A 323 9.32 11.38 -14.55
C PRO A 323 9.66 11.86 -13.14
N GLY A 324 8.65 12.10 -12.33
CA GLY A 324 8.82 12.51 -10.96
C GLY A 324 7.67 12.07 -10.07
N VAL A 325 7.84 12.26 -8.76
CA VAL A 325 6.84 11.91 -7.74
C VAL A 325 6.46 13.13 -6.93
N VAL A 326 5.17 13.42 -6.80
CA VAL A 326 4.67 14.51 -5.96
C VAL A 326 4.93 14.21 -4.48
N THR A 327 5.75 15.05 -3.84
CA THR A 327 6.15 14.85 -2.43
C THR A 327 5.46 15.80 -1.44
N ASN A 328 5.03 16.96 -1.91
CA ASN A 328 4.30 17.92 -1.09
C ASN A 328 3.35 18.76 -1.95
N ILE A 329 2.21 19.16 -1.37
CA ILE A 329 1.20 20.01 -2.02
C ILE A 329 0.96 21.21 -1.11
N THR A 330 1.03 22.41 -1.69
CA THR A 330 0.81 23.69 -1.02
C THR A 330 -0.23 24.51 -1.80
N ASN A 331 -0.71 25.60 -1.25
CA ASN A 331 -1.66 26.48 -1.92
C ASN A 331 -1.10 27.12 -3.21
N PHE A 332 0.24 27.26 -3.31
CA PHE A 332 0.90 27.88 -4.45
C PHE A 332 1.44 26.88 -5.47
N GLY A 333 1.33 25.58 -5.22
CA GLY A 333 1.79 24.55 -6.15
C GLY A 333 2.11 23.21 -5.47
N CYS A 334 2.85 22.36 -6.17
CA CYS A 334 3.33 21.10 -5.62
C CYS A 334 4.83 20.92 -5.84
N PHE A 335 5.46 20.21 -4.92
CA PHE A 335 6.86 19.81 -5.03
C PHE A 335 6.95 18.40 -5.61
N VAL A 336 7.83 18.24 -6.57
CA VAL A 336 8.07 16.98 -7.29
C VAL A 336 9.52 16.55 -7.05
N ASP A 337 9.67 15.33 -6.62
CA ASP A 337 10.95 14.64 -6.52
C ASP A 337 11.32 14.09 -7.91
N LEU A 338 12.49 14.42 -8.40
CA LEU A 338 13.05 13.97 -9.69
C LEU A 338 14.12 12.87 -9.49
N GLY A 339 14.28 12.37 -8.27
CA GLY A 339 15.32 11.42 -7.91
C GLY A 339 16.68 12.07 -7.64
N ILE A 340 16.75 13.38 -7.52
CA ILE A 340 17.95 14.15 -7.15
C ILE A 340 17.77 14.77 -5.76
N LYS A 341 18.85 15.30 -5.18
CA LYS A 341 18.82 15.92 -3.83
C LYS A 341 17.87 17.12 -3.73
N VAL A 342 17.60 17.77 -4.85
CA VAL A 342 16.75 18.97 -4.92
C VAL A 342 15.37 18.59 -5.43
N LYS A 343 14.32 19.12 -4.80
CA LYS A 343 12.94 18.96 -5.26
C LYS A 343 12.55 20.11 -6.18
N GLY A 344 11.93 19.82 -7.30
CA GLY A 344 11.40 20.83 -8.20
C GLY A 344 10.02 21.33 -7.77
N LEU A 345 9.74 22.60 -8.04
CA LEU A 345 8.44 23.23 -7.79
C LEU A 345 7.62 23.33 -9.08
N VAL A 346 6.44 22.76 -9.09
CA VAL A 346 5.39 23.04 -10.06
C VAL A 346 4.46 24.08 -9.46
N HIS A 347 4.56 25.35 -9.92
CA HIS A 347 3.67 26.42 -9.46
C HIS A 347 2.22 26.11 -9.85
N VAL A 348 1.23 26.59 -9.08
CA VAL A 348 -0.21 26.32 -9.32
C VAL A 348 -0.65 26.66 -10.75
N SER A 349 -0.07 27.71 -11.36
CA SER A 349 -0.33 28.07 -12.76
C SER A 349 0.29 27.10 -13.78
N GLN A 350 1.15 26.18 -13.37
CA GLN A 350 1.86 25.23 -14.24
C GLN A 350 1.38 23.78 -14.07
N ILE A 351 0.37 23.54 -13.21
CA ILE A 351 -0.16 22.18 -12.94
C ILE A 351 -1.02 21.67 -14.09
N ALA A 352 -1.86 22.53 -14.69
CA ALA A 352 -2.77 22.15 -15.76
C ALA A 352 -3.02 23.32 -16.72
N ASP A 353 -3.52 23.02 -17.93
CA ASP A 353 -3.86 24.02 -18.96
C ASP A 353 -5.14 24.82 -18.63
N ARG A 354 -5.81 24.49 -17.53
CA ARG A 354 -6.97 25.20 -16.99
C ARG A 354 -6.61 25.92 -15.69
N TYR A 355 -7.45 26.89 -15.30
CA TYR A 355 -7.29 27.53 -13.99
C TYR A 355 -7.47 26.51 -12.86
N VAL A 356 -6.48 26.43 -11.99
CA VAL A 356 -6.46 25.57 -10.79
C VAL A 356 -6.54 26.46 -9.57
N LYS A 357 -7.65 26.37 -8.82
CA LYS A 357 -7.83 27.13 -7.59
C LYS A 357 -7.11 26.46 -6.40
N ASP A 358 -7.12 25.13 -6.37
CA ASP A 358 -6.54 24.32 -5.31
C ASP A 358 -5.77 23.15 -5.95
N PRO A 359 -4.43 23.13 -5.80
CA PRO A 359 -3.59 22.04 -6.33
C PRO A 359 -4.02 20.65 -5.90
N ALA A 360 -4.52 20.48 -4.67
CA ALA A 360 -4.93 19.19 -4.12
C ALA A 360 -6.12 18.53 -4.86
N GLN A 361 -6.87 19.33 -5.66
CA GLN A 361 -7.96 18.81 -6.50
C GLN A 361 -7.45 18.22 -7.83
N VAL A 362 -6.21 18.48 -8.20
CA VAL A 362 -5.63 18.07 -9.49
C VAL A 362 -4.53 17.05 -9.32
N VAL A 363 -3.70 17.21 -8.29
CA VAL A 363 -2.58 16.31 -7.98
C VAL A 363 -2.73 15.71 -6.59
N LYS A 364 -2.19 14.51 -6.39
CA LYS A 364 -2.21 13.80 -5.10
C LYS A 364 -0.78 13.57 -4.61
N LEU A 365 -0.60 13.49 -3.30
CA LEU A 365 0.67 13.05 -2.73
C LEU A 365 1.03 11.66 -3.25
N ARG A 366 2.33 11.46 -3.52
CA ARG A 366 2.88 10.22 -4.08
C ARG A 366 2.41 9.89 -5.52
N GLN A 367 1.71 10.81 -6.16
CA GLN A 367 1.35 10.65 -7.58
C GLN A 367 2.61 10.72 -8.45
N GLN A 368 2.73 9.77 -9.35
CA GLN A 368 3.73 9.79 -10.43
C GLN A 368 3.26 10.77 -11.50
N VAL A 369 4.13 11.67 -11.91
CA VAL A 369 3.85 12.73 -12.89
C VAL A 369 5.03 12.89 -13.84
N ASN A 370 4.74 13.31 -15.06
CA ASN A 370 5.77 13.79 -15.98
C ASN A 370 5.82 15.31 -15.90
N VAL A 371 7.00 15.86 -15.77
CA VAL A 371 7.22 17.30 -15.65
C VAL A 371 8.28 17.78 -16.62
N ARG A 372 8.11 19.01 -17.13
CA ARG A 372 9.11 19.69 -17.94
C ARG A 372 9.87 20.68 -17.09
N VAL A 373 11.19 20.69 -17.22
CA VAL A 373 12.06 21.67 -16.58
C VAL A 373 11.88 23.02 -17.26
N LEU A 374 11.54 24.07 -16.50
CA LEU A 374 11.37 25.44 -17.01
C LEU A 374 12.59 26.31 -16.75
N GLU A 375 13.15 26.21 -15.53
CA GLU A 375 14.23 27.07 -15.08
C GLU A 375 15.05 26.33 -14.01
N ILE A 376 16.34 26.51 -13.99
CA ILE A 376 17.27 25.91 -13.05
C ILE A 376 18.10 27.01 -12.39
N ASP A 377 18.02 27.11 -11.07
CA ASP A 377 18.86 27.99 -10.24
C ASP A 377 19.78 27.10 -9.40
N GLU A 378 20.96 26.82 -9.95
CA GLU A 378 21.95 25.93 -9.30
C GLU A 378 22.48 26.53 -8.00
N GLU A 379 22.70 27.88 -7.96
CA GLU A 379 23.23 28.55 -6.78
C GLU A 379 22.31 28.42 -5.56
N ARG A 380 20.98 28.50 -5.81
CA ARG A 380 19.98 28.38 -4.76
C ARG A 380 19.40 26.98 -4.63
N GLY A 381 19.80 26.04 -5.48
CA GLY A 381 19.28 24.69 -5.52
C GLY A 381 17.78 24.68 -5.79
N ARG A 382 17.29 25.41 -6.78
CA ARG A 382 15.86 25.50 -7.12
C ARG A 382 15.63 25.11 -8.57
N VAL A 383 14.57 24.32 -8.78
CA VAL A 383 14.15 23.89 -10.11
C VAL A 383 12.67 24.22 -10.27
N ALA A 384 12.35 25.02 -11.29
CA ALA A 384 10.97 25.31 -11.68
C ALA A 384 10.50 24.29 -12.72
N LEU A 385 9.32 23.75 -12.51
CA LEU A 385 8.75 22.67 -13.31
C LEU A 385 7.37 23.04 -13.86
N SER A 386 6.96 22.39 -14.94
CA SER A 386 5.62 22.47 -15.53
C SER A 386 5.07 21.09 -15.87
N MET A 387 3.80 20.90 -15.61
CA MET A 387 3.03 19.75 -16.09
C MET A 387 2.23 20.08 -17.35
N LYS A 388 2.22 21.36 -17.79
CA LYS A 388 1.50 21.81 -18.98
C LYS A 388 2.12 21.29 -20.26
N GLY A 389 1.27 20.82 -21.18
CA GLY A 389 1.71 20.31 -22.46
C GLY A 389 2.64 19.10 -22.37
N VAL A 390 2.62 18.40 -21.24
CA VAL A 390 3.35 17.15 -21.02
C VAL A 390 2.33 16.02 -20.89
N GLU A 391 2.52 14.95 -21.66
CA GLU A 391 1.67 13.79 -21.59
C GLU A 391 1.82 13.11 -20.22
N GLN A 392 0.74 13.09 -19.45
CA GLN A 392 0.72 12.43 -18.16
C GLN A 392 0.38 10.95 -18.40
N GLY A 393 1.18 10.05 -17.86
CA GLY A 393 0.82 8.63 -17.79
C GLY A 393 -0.57 8.49 -17.13
N ALA A 394 -1.35 7.51 -17.54
CA ALA A 394 -2.71 7.32 -17.03
C ALA A 394 -2.73 7.42 -15.51
N ALA A 395 -3.43 8.45 -15.00
CA ALA A 395 -3.64 8.63 -13.57
C ALA A 395 -4.34 7.39 -13.01
N CYS A 396 -3.80 6.85 -11.93
CA CYS A 396 -4.45 5.80 -11.14
C CYS A 396 -5.35 6.41 -10.09
#